data_4a4ae7384f910a403149550d06095489
#
_entry.id   4a4ae7384f910a403149550d06095489
#
_cell.length_a   1.000
_cell.length_b   1.000
_cell.length_c   1.000
_cell.angle_alpha   90.00
_cell.angle_beta   90.00
_cell.angle_gamma   90.00
#
_symmetry.space_group_name_H-M   'P 1'
#
loop_
_entity.id
_entity.type
_entity.pdbx_description
1 polymer ?
#
loop_
_entity_poly.entity_id
_entity_poly.type
_entity_poly.pdbx_seq_one_letter_code
_entity_poly.pdbx_strand_id
1 'polypeptide(L)'
;HHTTAKDLALIMRYAVKNETFLHIAQTRDYTFSEITGKRTFSVHNANAFLDMRDGVLAGKTGYTSQAGYCYVCAWEKEGKTFIVSLLG
;
A
#
# COMPACT_ATOMS: atom_id res chain seq x y z
N HIS A 1 -9.16 1.70 -17.53
CA HIS A 1 -9.36 1.80 -16.10
C HIS A 1 -9.26 3.25 -15.64
N HIS A 2 -10.27 3.73 -14.98
CA HIS A 2 -10.33 5.11 -14.49
C HIS A 2 -10.80 5.14 -13.05
N THR A 3 -10.32 6.14 -12.30
CA THR A 3 -10.78 6.39 -10.94
C THR A 3 -10.59 7.87 -10.60
N THR A 4 -11.04 8.25 -9.43
CA THR A 4 -10.81 9.58 -8.86
C THR A 4 -10.06 9.45 -7.55
N ALA A 5 -9.44 10.55 -7.10
CA ALA A 5 -8.78 10.57 -5.80
C ALA A 5 -9.77 10.23 -4.67
N LYS A 6 -10.99 10.73 -4.77
CA LYS A 6 -12.04 10.44 -3.80
C LYS A 6 -12.40 8.95 -3.75
N ASP A 7 -12.57 8.32 -4.92
CA ASP A 7 -12.94 6.91 -4.97
C ASP A 7 -11.81 6.02 -4.44
N LEU A 8 -10.55 6.33 -4.75
CA LEU A 8 -9.42 5.62 -4.18
C LEU A 8 -9.35 5.76 -2.67
N ALA A 9 -9.60 6.97 -2.15
CA ALA A 9 -9.64 7.19 -0.70
C ALA A 9 -10.74 6.36 -0.04
N LEU A 10 -11.91 6.26 -0.66
CA LEU A 10 -13.02 5.44 -0.15
C LEU A 10 -12.67 3.95 -0.16
N ILE A 11 -12.02 3.47 -1.22
CA ILE A 11 -11.55 2.09 -1.30
C ILE A 11 -10.54 1.80 -0.17
N MET A 12 -9.58 2.69 0.02
CA MET A 12 -8.59 2.54 1.08
C MET A 12 -9.24 2.55 2.47
N ARG A 13 -10.22 3.44 2.68
CA ARG A 13 -10.96 3.51 3.93
C ARG A 13 -11.66 2.19 4.25
N TYR A 14 -12.20 1.54 3.24
CA TYR A 14 -12.82 0.22 3.40
C TYR A 14 -11.77 -0.87 3.64
N ALA A 15 -10.70 -0.84 2.84
CA ALA A 15 -9.65 -1.86 2.88
C ALA A 15 -8.96 -1.95 4.25
N VAL A 16 -8.69 -0.82 4.90
CA VAL A 16 -7.97 -0.80 6.19
C VAL A 16 -8.78 -1.40 7.34
N LYS A 17 -10.05 -1.70 7.14
CA LYS A 17 -10.87 -2.42 8.11
C LYS A 17 -10.61 -3.93 8.08
N ASN A 18 -9.94 -4.42 7.05
CA ASN A 18 -9.63 -5.84 6.89
C ASN A 18 -8.26 -6.14 7.45
N GLU A 19 -8.20 -7.00 8.48
CA GLU A 19 -6.94 -7.33 9.17
C GLU A 19 -5.95 -8.06 8.27
N THR A 20 -6.42 -8.93 7.38
CA THR A 20 -5.56 -9.63 6.43
C THR A 20 -4.92 -8.65 5.46
N PHE A 21 -5.71 -7.69 4.96
CA PHE A 21 -5.17 -6.63 4.10
C PHE A 21 -4.10 -5.83 4.83
N LEU A 22 -4.36 -5.41 6.07
CA LEU A 22 -3.38 -4.65 6.86
C LEU A 22 -2.10 -5.44 7.08
N HIS A 23 -2.21 -6.72 7.41
CA HIS A 23 -1.04 -7.55 7.64
C HIS A 23 -0.15 -7.63 6.39
N ILE A 24 -0.75 -7.86 5.24
CA ILE A 24 -0.02 -7.93 3.97
C ILE A 24 0.56 -6.57 3.61
N ALA A 25 -0.24 -5.51 3.71
CA ALA A 25 0.18 -4.16 3.33
C ALA A 25 1.31 -3.61 4.21
N GLN A 26 1.41 -4.05 5.46
CA GLN A 26 2.45 -3.63 6.39
C GLN A 26 3.68 -4.53 6.37
N THR A 27 3.66 -5.61 5.61
CA THR A 27 4.82 -6.49 5.46
C THR A 27 5.91 -5.74 4.68
N ARG A 28 7.08 -5.54 5.31
CA ARG A 28 8.18 -4.79 4.69
C ARG A 28 8.98 -5.64 3.75
N ASP A 29 9.31 -6.85 4.18
CA ASP A 29 10.12 -7.78 3.41
C ASP A 29 9.46 -9.14 3.40
N TYR A 30 9.53 -9.83 2.28
CA TYR A 30 8.98 -11.16 2.18
C TYR A 30 9.86 -12.02 1.28
N THR A 31 10.16 -13.22 1.75
CA THR A 31 10.94 -14.20 0.99
C THR A 31 10.07 -15.39 0.69
N PHE A 32 10.08 -15.82 -0.55
CA PHE A 32 9.30 -16.99 -0.97
C PHE A 32 10.08 -17.78 -2.03
N SER A 33 9.71 -19.04 -2.16
CA SER A 33 10.32 -19.96 -3.13
C SER A 33 9.27 -20.42 -4.13
N GLU A 34 9.71 -20.71 -5.34
CA GLU A 34 8.82 -21.37 -6.29
C GLU A 34 8.48 -22.80 -5.79
N ILE A 35 7.38 -23.36 -6.30
CA ILE A 35 6.90 -24.68 -5.87
C ILE A 35 7.97 -25.75 -6.02
N THR A 36 8.79 -25.67 -7.05
CA THR A 36 9.88 -26.62 -7.29
C THR A 36 11.03 -26.49 -6.31
N GLY A 37 11.09 -25.39 -5.55
CA GLY A 37 12.17 -25.10 -4.60
C GLY A 37 13.48 -24.70 -5.25
N LYS A 38 13.53 -24.54 -6.57
CA LYS A 38 14.77 -24.23 -7.29
C LYS A 38 15.20 -22.78 -7.16
N ARG A 39 14.24 -21.85 -6.99
CA ARG A 39 14.53 -20.43 -6.85
C ARG A 39 13.84 -19.86 -5.64
N THR A 40 14.55 -18.96 -4.98
CA THR A 40 14.03 -18.19 -3.85
C THR A 40 14.03 -16.72 -4.23
N PHE A 41 12.96 -16.03 -3.89
CA PHE A 41 12.78 -14.62 -4.19
C PHE A 41 12.62 -13.85 -2.90
N SER A 42 13.26 -12.68 -2.84
CA SER A 42 13.07 -11.72 -1.76
C SER A 42 12.54 -10.43 -2.34
N VAL A 43 11.46 -9.92 -1.77
CA VAL A 43 10.84 -8.67 -2.22
C VAL A 43 10.73 -7.70 -1.06
N HIS A 44 10.81 -6.42 -1.38
CA HIS A 44 10.64 -5.33 -0.42
C HIS A 44 9.40 -4.54 -0.79
N ASN A 45 8.64 -4.13 0.22
CA ASN A 45 7.41 -3.36 0.01
C ASN A 45 7.71 -2.04 -0.70
N ALA A 46 6.99 -1.77 -1.78
CA ALA A 46 7.16 -0.55 -2.56
C ALA A 46 6.70 0.72 -1.82
N ASN A 47 5.97 0.57 -0.72
CA ASN A 47 5.55 1.70 0.10
C ASN A 47 6.70 2.16 1.00
N ALA A 48 7.48 3.13 0.52
CA ALA A 48 8.66 3.62 1.25
C ALA A 48 8.31 4.24 2.60
N PHE A 49 7.09 4.75 2.78
CA PHE A 49 6.69 5.36 4.04
C PHE A 49 6.61 4.36 5.19
N LEU A 50 6.49 3.05 4.91
CA LEU A 50 6.56 2.02 5.96
C LEU A 50 7.87 2.09 6.74
N ASP A 51 8.98 2.41 6.05
CA ASP A 51 10.30 2.49 6.67
C ASP A 51 10.59 3.87 7.26
N MET A 52 9.88 4.88 6.81
CA MET A 52 10.17 6.27 7.14
C MET A 52 9.33 6.82 8.31
N ARG A 53 8.17 6.24 8.55
CA ARG A 53 7.22 6.76 9.55
C ARG A 53 6.50 5.66 10.29
N ASP A 54 6.24 5.91 11.57
CA ASP A 54 5.39 5.04 12.37
C ASP A 54 3.92 5.32 12.04
N GLY A 55 3.08 4.32 12.25
CA GLY A 55 1.64 4.45 12.10
C GLY A 55 1.10 4.29 10.70
N VAL A 56 1.96 4.01 9.70
CA VAL A 56 1.48 3.75 8.34
C VAL A 56 0.76 2.40 8.31
N LEU A 57 -0.52 2.44 7.92
CA LEU A 57 -1.36 1.24 7.87
C LEU A 57 -1.25 0.52 6.53
N ALA A 58 -1.26 1.28 5.44
CA ALA A 58 -1.23 0.71 4.09
C ALA A 58 -0.88 1.80 3.08
N GLY A 59 -0.41 1.39 1.92
CA GLY A 59 -0.18 2.31 0.82
C GLY A 59 -0.04 1.57 -0.50
N LYS A 60 -0.37 2.27 -1.59
CA LYS A 60 -0.21 1.72 -2.93
C LYS A 60 0.26 2.82 -3.87
N THR A 61 1.35 2.51 -4.54
CA THR A 61 1.91 3.37 -5.58
C THR A 61 1.43 2.93 -6.95
N GLY A 62 1.48 3.82 -7.92
CA GLY A 62 1.20 3.47 -9.30
C GLY A 62 1.77 4.51 -10.25
N TYR A 63 2.11 4.08 -11.44
CA TYR A 63 2.58 4.97 -12.49
C TYR A 63 2.22 4.44 -13.86
N THR A 64 1.69 5.32 -14.70
CA THR A 64 1.65 5.13 -16.15
C THR A 64 1.98 6.48 -16.80
N SER A 65 2.42 6.45 -18.04
CA SER A 65 2.73 7.70 -18.76
C SER A 65 1.52 8.64 -18.86
N GLN A 66 0.32 8.08 -18.89
CA GLN A 66 -0.93 8.85 -18.97
C GLN A 66 -1.39 9.36 -17.62
N ALA A 67 -1.29 8.53 -16.60
CA ALA A 67 -1.78 8.87 -15.26
C ALA A 67 -0.79 9.68 -14.42
N GLY A 68 0.50 9.59 -14.74
CA GLY A 68 1.55 10.15 -13.90
C GLY A 68 1.78 9.32 -12.64
N TYR A 69 2.47 9.89 -11.68
CA TYR A 69 2.70 9.23 -10.40
C TYR A 69 1.48 9.36 -9.52
N CYS A 70 1.05 8.23 -8.96
CA CYS A 70 -0.12 8.15 -8.12
C CYS A 70 0.22 7.45 -6.81
N TYR A 71 -0.44 7.85 -5.74
CA TYR A 71 -0.23 7.23 -4.44
C TYR A 71 -1.49 7.40 -3.58
N VAL A 72 -1.86 6.33 -2.89
CA VAL A 72 -2.89 6.38 -1.85
C VAL A 72 -2.32 5.72 -0.60
N CYS A 73 -2.52 6.34 0.55
CA CYS A 73 -2.09 5.75 1.80
C CYS A 73 -3.05 6.04 2.94
N ALA A 74 -2.94 5.21 3.97
CA ALA A 74 -3.63 5.40 5.22
C ALA A 74 -2.63 5.31 6.36
N TRP A 75 -2.75 6.19 7.35
CA TRP A 75 -1.95 6.10 8.57
C TRP A 75 -2.79 6.47 9.77
N GLU A 76 -2.35 6.01 10.93
CA GLU A 76 -3.02 6.27 12.19
C GLU A 76 -2.14 7.13 13.10
N LYS A 77 -2.75 8.12 13.71
CA LYS A 77 -2.10 8.96 14.70
C LYS A 77 -3.12 9.37 15.75
N GLU A 78 -2.77 9.13 17.01
CA GLU A 78 -3.59 9.51 18.16
C GLU A 78 -5.04 8.97 18.06
N GLY A 79 -5.17 7.71 17.62
CA GLY A 79 -6.46 7.06 17.49
C GLY A 79 -7.28 7.48 16.27
N LYS A 80 -6.72 8.33 15.41
CA LYS A 80 -7.40 8.80 14.18
C LYS A 80 -6.73 8.21 12.96
N THR A 81 -7.54 7.83 11.99
CA THR A 81 -7.06 7.32 10.69
C THR A 81 -7.16 8.42 9.66
N PHE A 82 -6.05 8.68 8.98
CA PHE A 82 -5.95 9.66 7.90
C PHE A 82 -5.72 8.93 6.59
N ILE A 83 -6.38 9.39 5.54
CA ILE A 83 -6.22 8.82 4.20
C ILE A 83 -5.89 9.95 3.24
N VAL A 84 -4.83 9.74 2.45
CA VAL A 84 -4.41 10.68 1.40
C VAL A 84 -4.42 9.93 0.08
N SER A 85 -4.96 10.59 -0.94
CA SER A 85 -4.98 10.05 -2.30
C SER A 85 -4.49 11.15 -3.25
N LEU A 86 -3.40 10.87 -3.94
CA LEU A 86 -2.77 11.79 -4.87
C LEU A 86 -2.73 11.16 -6.26
N LEU A 87 -3.28 11.87 -7.24
CA LEU A 87 -3.31 11.42 -8.63
C LEU A 87 -2.61 12.43 -9.53
N GLY A 88 -1.78 11.92 -10.40
CA GLY A 88 -1.15 12.73 -11.42
C GLY A 88 0.05 13.48 -10.98
#